data_d1c499f28dbf12e82ef29cfaa2349d7b
#
_entry.id   d1c499f28dbf12e82ef29cfaa2349d7b
#
_cell.length_a   1.000
_cell.length_b   1.000
_cell.length_c   1.000
_cell.angle_alpha   90.00
_cell.angle_beta   90.00
_cell.angle_gamma   90.00
#
_symmetry.space_group_name_H-M   'P 1'
#
loop_
_entity.id
_entity.type
_entity.pdbx_description
1 polymer ?
#
loop_
_entity_poly.entity_id
_entity_poly.type
_entity_poly.pdbx_seq_one_letter_code
_entity_poly.pdbx_strand_id
1 'polypeptide(L)'
;MTRTEKNHFIKWARSLSNEQLEDEYYKSVLDSLGSEAEEMYERGWDMADVLEQKKHERDLCIQSDILGMICEERGIKLWEEEKE
;
A
#
# COMPACT_ATOMS: atom_id res chain seq x y z
N MET A 1 6.33 4.85 -7.59
CA MET A 1 7.03 5.69 -6.61
C MET A 1 8.48 5.85 -6.98
N THR A 2 8.97 7.06 -6.96
CA THR A 2 10.38 7.29 -7.19
C THR A 2 11.16 6.97 -5.91
N ARG A 3 12.49 6.91 -6.06
CA ARG A 3 13.34 6.62 -4.91
C ARG A 3 13.18 7.68 -3.81
N THR A 4 13.10 8.95 -4.22
CA THR A 4 12.94 10.03 -3.26
C THR A 4 11.61 9.91 -2.54
N GLU A 5 10.57 9.59 -3.27
CA GLU A 5 9.25 9.41 -2.66
C GLU A 5 9.25 8.24 -1.69
N LYS A 6 9.91 7.14 -2.03
CA LYS A 6 10.00 6.00 -1.14
C LYS A 6 10.74 6.37 0.15
N ASN A 7 11.83 7.12 0.02
CA ASN A 7 12.58 7.52 1.19
C ASN A 7 11.77 8.41 2.11
N HIS A 8 11.02 9.35 1.52
CA HIS A 8 10.15 10.21 2.32
C HIS A 8 9.06 9.41 3.00
N PHE A 9 8.50 8.45 2.30
CA PHE A 9 7.43 7.63 2.85
C PHE A 9 7.95 6.77 4.01
N ILE A 10 9.13 6.17 3.84
CA ILE A 10 9.74 5.37 4.89
C ILE A 10 10.00 6.22 6.14
N LYS A 11 10.53 7.42 5.92
CA LYS A 11 10.81 8.32 7.03
C LYS A 11 9.54 8.69 7.76
N TRP A 12 8.49 9.01 7.02
CA TRP A 12 7.21 9.33 7.63
C TRP A 12 6.67 8.14 8.41
N ALA A 13 6.70 6.95 7.80
CA ALA A 13 6.17 5.76 8.44
C ALA A 13 6.92 5.43 9.73
N ARG A 14 8.23 5.63 9.73
CA ARG A 14 9.02 5.34 10.93
C ARG A 14 8.76 6.32 12.06
N SER A 15 8.15 7.46 11.75
CA SER A 15 7.81 8.44 12.77
C SER A 15 6.47 8.12 13.45
N LEU A 16 5.73 7.14 12.93
CA LEU A 16 4.43 6.80 13.48
C LEU A 16 4.57 5.90 14.71
N SER A 17 3.59 5.97 15.60
CA SER A 17 3.55 5.02 16.71
C SER A 17 3.18 3.63 16.17
N ASN A 18 3.36 2.60 16.99
CA ASN A 18 3.04 1.25 16.55
C ASN A 18 1.58 1.13 16.16
N GLU A 19 0.70 1.75 16.95
CA GLU A 19 -0.72 1.69 16.67
C GLU A 19 -1.05 2.39 15.35
N GLN A 20 -0.49 3.56 15.13
CA GLN A 20 -0.72 4.31 13.90
C GLN A 20 -0.16 3.57 12.70
N LEU A 21 1.02 2.97 12.87
CA LEU A 21 1.66 2.23 11.79
C LEU A 21 0.82 1.03 11.38
N GLU A 22 0.28 0.31 12.34
CA GLU A 22 -0.57 -0.82 12.07
C GLU A 22 -1.84 -0.38 11.33
N ASP A 23 -2.46 0.70 11.79
CA ASP A 23 -3.64 1.24 11.13
C ASP A 23 -3.35 1.60 9.67
N GLU A 24 -2.24 2.27 9.42
CA GLU A 24 -1.89 2.65 8.07
C GLU A 24 -1.62 1.44 7.19
N TYR A 25 -1.02 0.41 7.77
CA TYR A 25 -0.77 -0.81 7.03
C TYR A 25 -2.07 -1.45 6.57
N TYR A 26 -3.02 -1.62 7.49
CA TYR A 26 -4.30 -2.24 7.14
C TYR A 26 -5.07 -1.41 6.14
N LYS A 27 -5.03 -0.08 6.28
CA LYS A 27 -5.68 0.78 5.33
C LYS A 27 -5.08 0.62 3.94
N SER A 28 -3.75 0.57 3.85
CA SER A 28 -3.07 0.40 2.56
C SER A 28 -3.41 -0.94 1.92
N VAL A 29 -3.48 -2.00 2.72
CA VAL A 29 -3.81 -3.31 2.19
C VAL A 29 -5.24 -3.32 1.66
N LEU A 30 -6.17 -2.73 2.40
CA LEU A 30 -7.56 -2.68 1.95
C LEU A 30 -7.67 -1.88 0.67
N ASP A 31 -6.95 -0.76 0.57
CA ASP A 31 -6.99 0.05 -0.64
C ASP A 31 -6.40 -0.69 -1.84
N SER A 32 -5.44 -1.58 -1.61
CA SER A 32 -4.80 -2.28 -2.71
C SER A 32 -5.53 -3.54 -3.14
N LEU A 33 -6.56 -3.96 -2.40
CA LEU A 33 -7.26 -5.19 -2.75
C LEU A 33 -8.20 -5.04 -3.94
N GLY A 34 -8.72 -3.83 -4.18
CA GLY A 34 -9.62 -3.63 -5.30
C GLY A 34 -8.85 -3.32 -6.57
N SER A 35 -9.43 -3.64 -7.72
CA SER A 35 -8.81 -3.32 -8.98
C SER A 35 -9.76 -2.47 -9.79
N GLU A 36 -9.72 -1.17 -9.57
CA GLU A 36 -10.55 -0.25 -10.32
C GLU A 36 -10.08 -0.12 -11.76
N ALA A 37 -8.80 -0.38 -12.01
CA ALA A 37 -8.28 -0.29 -13.36
C ALA A 37 -8.96 -1.30 -14.29
N GLU A 38 -9.18 -2.52 -13.78
CA GLU A 38 -9.85 -3.54 -14.58
C GLU A 38 -11.30 -3.13 -14.87
N GLU A 39 -11.97 -2.59 -13.87
CA GLU A 39 -13.34 -2.14 -14.05
C GLU A 39 -13.42 -1.01 -15.05
N MET A 40 -12.47 -0.08 -14.98
CA MET A 40 -12.43 1.02 -15.93
C MET A 40 -12.23 0.52 -17.36
N TYR A 41 -11.35 -0.45 -17.52
CA TYR A 41 -11.09 -1.02 -18.84
C TYR A 41 -12.35 -1.67 -19.40
N GLU A 42 -13.07 -2.41 -18.57
CA GLU A 42 -14.28 -3.08 -19.01
C GLU A 42 -15.39 -2.09 -19.37
N ARG A 43 -15.41 -0.94 -18.73
CA ARG A 43 -16.42 0.08 -19.00
C ARG A 43 -16.05 0.96 -20.18
N GLY A 44 -14.91 0.71 -20.81
CA GLY A 44 -14.54 1.45 -22.00
C GLY A 44 -13.81 2.75 -21.75
N TRP A 45 -13.18 2.89 -20.58
CA TRP A 45 -12.42 4.09 -20.30
C TRP A 45 -11.18 4.17 -21.20
N ASP A 46 -10.69 5.40 -21.38
CA ASP A 46 -9.49 5.63 -22.16
C ASP A 46 -8.34 4.84 -21.59
N MET A 47 -7.50 4.29 -22.48
CA MET A 47 -6.33 3.53 -22.01
C MET A 47 -5.39 4.37 -21.17
N ALA A 48 -5.27 5.66 -21.50
CA ALA A 48 -4.42 6.54 -20.71
C ALA A 48 -4.89 6.61 -19.26
N ASP A 49 -6.21 6.69 -19.05
CA ASP A 49 -6.77 6.74 -17.71
C ASP A 49 -6.58 5.41 -17.00
N VAL A 50 -6.77 4.31 -17.72
CA VAL A 50 -6.61 2.98 -17.15
C VAL A 50 -5.15 2.77 -16.70
N LEU A 51 -4.20 3.22 -17.51
CA LEU A 51 -2.79 3.08 -17.18
C LEU A 51 -2.42 3.92 -15.96
N GLU A 52 -3.02 5.10 -15.83
CA GLU A 52 -2.77 5.94 -14.68
C GLU A 52 -3.32 5.28 -13.42
N GLN A 53 -4.48 4.67 -13.51
CA GLN A 53 -5.06 3.98 -12.36
C GLN A 53 -4.21 2.78 -11.97
N LYS A 54 -3.67 2.05 -12.94
CA LYS A 54 -2.78 0.93 -12.65
C LYS A 54 -1.53 1.39 -11.94
N LYS A 55 -0.99 2.53 -12.33
CA LYS A 55 0.18 3.08 -11.70
C LYS A 55 -0.12 3.43 -10.24
N HIS A 56 -1.29 4.02 -10.00
CA HIS A 56 -1.70 4.37 -8.65
C HIS A 56 -1.84 3.11 -7.78
N GLU A 57 -2.44 2.06 -8.33
CA GLU A 57 -2.61 0.81 -7.60
C GLU A 57 -1.27 0.17 -7.28
N ARG A 58 -0.31 0.28 -8.19
CA ARG A 58 1.02 -0.24 -7.93
C ARG A 58 1.70 0.52 -6.80
N ASP A 59 1.51 1.84 -6.75
CA ASP A 59 2.07 2.64 -5.66
C ASP A 59 1.47 2.24 -4.33
N LEU A 60 0.18 1.95 -4.29
CA LEU A 60 -0.47 1.49 -3.06
C LEU A 60 0.14 0.17 -2.58
N CYS A 61 0.43 -0.74 -3.50
CA CYS A 61 1.06 -2.00 -3.14
C CYS A 61 2.45 -1.78 -2.56
N ILE A 62 3.22 -0.87 -3.17
CA ILE A 62 4.53 -0.55 -2.65
C ILE A 62 4.44 0.05 -1.25
N GLN A 63 3.46 0.92 -1.04
CA GLN A 63 3.26 1.52 0.28
C GLN A 63 2.94 0.46 1.33
N SER A 64 2.06 -0.48 1.01
CA SER A 64 1.72 -1.53 1.96
C SER A 64 2.92 -2.44 2.24
N ASP A 65 3.74 -2.71 1.24
CA ASP A 65 4.95 -3.49 1.45
C ASP A 65 5.91 -2.80 2.41
N ILE A 66 6.09 -1.50 2.24
CA ILE A 66 6.98 -0.74 3.11
C ILE A 66 6.45 -0.72 4.53
N LEU A 67 5.16 -0.48 4.68
CA LEU A 67 4.55 -0.45 6.02
C LEU A 67 4.65 -1.81 6.70
N GLY A 68 4.42 -2.88 5.95
CA GLY A 68 4.53 -4.23 6.49
C GLY A 68 5.96 -4.54 6.93
N MET A 69 6.94 -4.09 6.14
CA MET A 69 8.34 -4.31 6.48
C MET A 69 8.70 -3.60 7.80
N ILE A 70 8.24 -2.37 7.97
CA ILE A 70 8.52 -1.62 9.19
C ILE A 70 7.83 -2.26 10.39
N CYS A 71 6.60 -2.73 10.20
CA CYS A 71 5.89 -3.44 11.25
C CYS A 71 6.69 -4.68 11.69
N GLU A 72 7.23 -5.40 10.71
CA GLU A 72 8.02 -6.58 11.00
C GLU A 72 9.28 -6.21 11.79
N GLU A 73 9.93 -5.13 11.41
CA GLU A 73 11.12 -4.68 12.10
C GLU A 73 10.84 -4.35 13.57
N ARG A 74 9.64 -3.85 13.85
CA ARG A 74 9.27 -3.49 15.21
C ARG A 74 8.65 -4.64 15.98
N GLY A 75 8.51 -5.82 15.35
CA GLY A 75 7.91 -6.95 16.01
C GLY A 75 6.40 -6.84 16.17
N ILE A 76 5.75 -6.01 15.37
CA ILE A 76 4.31 -5.89 15.42
C ILE A 76 3.69 -7.09 14.71
N LYS A 77 2.77 -7.77 15.36
CA LYS A 77 2.10 -8.89 14.74
C LYS A 77 0.97 -8.41 13.87
N LEU A 78 0.98 -8.85 12.63
CA LEU A 78 -0.09 -8.52 11.71
C LEU A 78 -1.05 -9.70 11.68
N TRP A 79 -2.14 -9.54 10.96
CA TRP A 79 -3.28 -10.41 11.10
C TRP A 79 -3.02 -11.86 10.81
N GLU A 80 -2.07 -12.17 10.06
CA GLU A 80 -2.06 -13.47 9.54
C GLU A 80 -1.45 -14.43 10.39
N GLU A 81 -0.90 -14.05 11.39
CA GLU A 81 -0.17 -14.98 11.93
C GLU A 81 -0.78 -15.85 12.78
N GLU A 82 -1.80 -15.84 12.98
CA GLU A 82 -2.25 -16.68 13.79
C GLU A 82 -2.40 -17.95 13.40
N LYS A 83 -2.11 -18.51 12.90
CA LYS A 83 -2.31 -19.73 12.62
C LYS A 83 -1.75 -20.66 13.40
N GLU A 84 -1.84 -21.02 13.84
CA GLU A 84 -1.51 -21.83 14.49
C GLU A 84 -1.32 -22.39 14.58
#